data_7b83789fbd116b40eeca673ed12bbdfb
#
_entry.id   7b83789fbd116b40eeca673ed12bbdfb
#
_cell.length_a   1.000
_cell.length_b   1.000
_cell.length_c   1.000
_cell.angle_alpha   90.00
_cell.angle_beta   90.00
_cell.angle_gamma   90.00
#
_symmetry.space_group_name_H-M   'P 1'
#
loop_
_entity.id
_entity.type
_entity.pdbx_description
1 polymer ?
#
loop_
_entity_poly.entity_id
_entity_poly.type
_entity_poly.pdbx_seq_one_letter_code
_entity_poly.pdbx_strand_id
1 'polypeptide(L)'
;MHLTLTRTETLSSEELRERLASDPRQAARTILSAARDGVTEAQTLLGQILLDGQGIEQDAALARTWFQIAAERGDAMARNMLGRCLEQGWGGLIDLPGAASHFRMAAAAGLDWGMYNFAGLLATGRGVQRDQHQAMALYLRAAQLGHAKSMNLVGRYYEEGITVEPDSKVAFAWYRRSAEAGDFRGQFSLAAVLAAKGEVDEAVHWLEQALAGGNLNFLRASRASLAEAAEPRIQALALPYYQRAAELGDDSDREALQEYLLIAHR
;
A
#
# COMPACT_ATOMS: atom_id res chain seq x y z
N MET A 1 -6.20 -23.09 47.96
CA MET A 1 -6.30 -22.46 46.66
C MET A 1 -4.92 -21.95 46.28
N HIS A 2 -4.23 -22.62 45.37
CA HIS A 2 -2.94 -22.13 44.85
C HIS A 2 -3.22 -21.24 43.64
N LEU A 3 -2.98 -19.93 43.78
CA LEU A 3 -2.97 -18.97 42.70
C LEU A 3 -1.63 -19.11 41.96
N THR A 4 -1.62 -19.68 40.78
CA THR A 4 -0.47 -19.68 39.89
C THR A 4 -0.46 -18.35 39.13
N LEU A 5 0.41 -17.43 39.49
CA LEU A 5 0.67 -16.21 38.75
C LEU A 5 1.48 -16.60 37.49
N THR A 6 0.84 -16.68 36.36
CA THR A 6 1.51 -16.77 35.06
C THR A 6 2.07 -15.39 34.72
N ARG A 7 3.40 -15.30 34.61
CA ARG A 7 4.10 -14.11 34.13
C ARG A 7 3.69 -13.89 32.68
N THR A 8 2.92 -12.85 32.39
CA THR A 8 2.65 -12.42 31.01
C THR A 8 3.94 -11.80 30.48
N GLU A 9 4.66 -12.48 29.60
CA GLU A 9 5.74 -11.89 28.85
C GLU A 9 5.17 -10.83 27.93
N THR A 10 5.52 -9.57 28.13
CA THR A 10 5.23 -8.49 27.19
C THR A 10 6.27 -8.55 26.09
N LEU A 11 5.87 -8.97 24.90
CA LEU A 11 6.72 -8.97 23.71
C LEU A 11 6.72 -7.57 23.07
N SER A 12 7.89 -7.08 22.72
CA SER A 12 8.00 -5.91 21.85
C SER A 12 7.49 -6.22 20.43
N SER A 13 7.16 -5.18 19.67
CA SER A 13 6.74 -5.35 18.27
C SER A 13 7.81 -6.00 17.40
N GLU A 14 9.09 -5.82 17.74
CA GLU A 14 10.22 -6.41 17.03
C GLU A 14 10.36 -7.89 17.34
N GLU A 15 10.33 -8.28 18.61
CA GLU A 15 10.33 -9.69 19.04
C GLU A 15 9.15 -10.47 18.47
N LEU A 16 7.99 -9.84 18.36
CA LEU A 16 6.82 -10.46 17.75
C LEU A 16 7.00 -10.69 16.25
N ARG A 17 7.60 -9.74 15.52
CA ARG A 17 7.96 -9.91 14.10
C ARG A 17 8.97 -11.04 13.89
N GLU A 18 10.01 -11.10 14.73
CA GLU A 18 11.01 -12.17 14.67
C GLU A 18 10.38 -13.53 14.96
N ARG A 19 9.48 -13.65 15.94
CA ARG A 19 8.75 -14.89 16.22
C ARG A 19 7.81 -15.26 15.08
N LEU A 20 7.10 -14.31 14.47
CA LEU A 20 6.28 -14.57 13.29
C LEU A 20 7.10 -15.08 12.09
N ALA A 21 8.35 -14.62 11.95
CA ALA A 21 9.25 -15.06 10.92
C ALA A 21 9.87 -16.44 11.21
N SER A 22 10.24 -16.71 12.47
CA SER A 22 10.95 -17.94 12.87
C SER A 22 10.01 -19.12 13.20
N ASP A 23 8.90 -18.86 13.91
CA ASP A 23 7.88 -19.84 14.25
C ASP A 23 6.46 -19.22 14.15
N PRO A 24 5.92 -19.11 12.92
CA PRO A 24 4.61 -18.49 12.69
C PRO A 24 3.47 -19.17 13.45
N ARG A 25 3.55 -20.51 13.65
CA ARG A 25 2.48 -21.25 14.35
C ARG A 25 2.45 -20.92 15.84
N GLN A 26 3.62 -20.87 16.48
CA GLN A 26 3.69 -20.52 17.91
C GLN A 26 3.31 -19.06 18.13
N ALA A 27 3.74 -18.15 17.25
CA ALA A 27 3.36 -16.75 17.28
C ALA A 27 1.83 -16.58 17.14
N ALA A 28 1.20 -17.27 16.19
CA ALA A 28 -0.24 -17.23 15.99
C ALA A 28 -1.01 -17.72 17.23
N ARG A 29 -0.53 -18.77 17.92
CA ARG A 29 -1.13 -19.25 19.18
C ARG A 29 -1.05 -18.19 20.29
N THR A 30 0.09 -17.52 20.43
CA THR A 30 0.28 -16.45 21.41
C THR A 30 -0.65 -15.27 21.13
N ILE A 31 -0.73 -14.84 19.87
CA ILE A 31 -1.62 -13.76 19.42
C ILE A 31 -3.09 -14.13 19.67
N LEU A 32 -3.50 -15.37 19.35
CA LEU A 32 -4.85 -15.85 19.59
C LEU A 32 -5.22 -15.84 21.08
N SER A 33 -4.29 -16.25 21.96
CA SER A 33 -4.52 -16.19 23.41
C SER A 33 -4.74 -14.75 23.86
N ALA A 34 -3.83 -13.84 23.52
CA ALA A 34 -3.95 -12.42 23.90
C ALA A 34 -5.21 -11.76 23.33
N ALA A 35 -5.62 -12.10 22.09
CA ALA A 35 -6.84 -11.60 21.49
C ALA A 35 -8.11 -12.07 22.23
N ARG A 36 -8.14 -13.33 22.68
CA ARG A 36 -9.21 -13.88 23.52
C ARG A 36 -9.27 -13.21 24.89
N ASP A 37 -8.12 -12.86 25.46
CA ASP A 37 -8.02 -12.13 26.73
C ASP A 37 -8.41 -10.65 26.58
N GLY A 38 -8.74 -10.22 25.37
CA GLY A 38 -9.28 -8.89 25.10
C GLY A 38 -8.24 -7.82 24.79
N VAL A 39 -6.99 -8.18 24.50
CA VAL A 39 -5.95 -7.24 24.05
C VAL A 39 -6.29 -6.77 22.64
N THR A 40 -6.60 -5.48 22.49
CA THR A 40 -7.14 -4.91 21.25
C THR A 40 -6.13 -4.98 20.09
N GLU A 41 -4.86 -4.70 20.38
CA GLU A 41 -3.78 -4.80 19.39
C GLU A 41 -3.58 -6.24 18.90
N ALA A 42 -3.72 -7.22 19.80
CA ALA A 42 -3.67 -8.64 19.45
C ALA A 42 -4.88 -9.06 18.60
N GLN A 43 -6.05 -8.47 18.81
CA GLN A 43 -7.23 -8.71 17.98
C GLN A 43 -7.04 -8.20 16.56
N THR A 44 -6.46 -7.00 16.39
CA THR A 44 -6.11 -6.44 15.09
C THR A 44 -5.08 -7.30 14.38
N LEU A 45 -4.03 -7.72 15.09
CA LEU A 45 -2.99 -8.57 14.55
C LEU A 45 -3.49 -9.97 14.18
N LEU A 46 -4.39 -10.54 15.00
CA LEU A 46 -5.05 -11.82 14.69
C LEU A 46 -5.87 -11.72 13.41
N GLY A 47 -6.60 -10.63 13.21
CA GLY A 47 -7.27 -10.35 11.95
C GLY A 47 -6.30 -10.34 10.76
N GLN A 48 -5.13 -9.73 10.92
CA GLN A 48 -4.13 -9.67 9.86
C GLN A 48 -3.55 -11.05 9.52
N ILE A 49 -3.11 -11.83 10.52
CA ILE A 49 -2.53 -13.16 10.27
C ILE A 49 -3.56 -14.16 9.73
N LEU A 50 -4.85 -14.03 10.08
CA LEU A 50 -5.94 -14.80 9.48
C LEU A 50 -6.18 -14.41 8.02
N LEU A 51 -6.04 -13.13 7.69
CA LEU A 51 -6.18 -12.65 6.31
C LEU A 51 -5.04 -13.14 5.43
N ASP A 52 -3.82 -13.20 5.97
CA ASP A 52 -2.59 -13.58 5.25
C ASP A 52 -2.33 -15.09 5.27
N GLY A 53 -2.97 -15.86 6.17
CA GLY A 53 -2.68 -17.28 6.39
C GLY A 53 -1.33 -17.51 7.09
N GLN A 54 -0.85 -16.55 7.88
CA GLN A 54 0.48 -16.61 8.48
C GLN A 54 0.47 -17.40 9.81
N GLY A 55 0.96 -18.64 9.77
CA GLY A 55 1.00 -19.53 10.94
C GLY A 55 -0.35 -20.09 11.39
N ILE A 56 -1.41 -19.74 10.69
CA ILE A 56 -2.79 -20.18 10.89
C ILE A 56 -3.45 -20.34 9.51
N GLU A 57 -4.47 -21.18 9.41
CA GLU A 57 -5.25 -21.29 8.18
C GLU A 57 -5.90 -19.95 7.82
N GLN A 58 -5.84 -19.59 6.53
CA GLN A 58 -6.42 -18.36 6.04
C GLN A 58 -7.94 -18.38 6.17
N ASP A 59 -8.49 -17.38 6.86
CA ASP A 59 -9.94 -17.20 7.03
C ASP A 59 -10.29 -15.70 7.02
N ALA A 60 -10.65 -15.20 5.85
CA ALA A 60 -11.01 -13.80 5.67
C ALA A 60 -12.29 -13.38 6.42
N ALA A 61 -13.25 -14.31 6.61
CA ALA A 61 -14.48 -14.03 7.34
C ALA A 61 -14.21 -13.86 8.84
N LEU A 62 -13.40 -14.75 9.40
CA LEU A 62 -12.96 -14.65 10.78
C LEU A 62 -12.03 -13.44 10.98
N ALA A 63 -11.14 -13.13 10.02
CA ALA A 63 -10.32 -11.93 10.04
C ALA A 63 -11.17 -10.66 10.15
N ARG A 64 -12.19 -10.54 9.29
CA ARG A 64 -13.15 -9.41 9.33
C ARG A 64 -13.85 -9.29 10.67
N THR A 65 -14.24 -10.41 11.28
CA THR A 65 -14.85 -10.43 12.62
C THR A 65 -13.91 -9.87 13.68
N TRP A 66 -12.63 -10.28 13.68
CA TRP A 66 -11.64 -9.76 14.63
C TRP A 66 -11.35 -8.27 14.43
N PHE A 67 -11.25 -7.81 13.18
CA PHE A 67 -11.14 -6.37 12.89
C PHE A 67 -12.35 -5.59 13.38
N GLN A 68 -13.57 -6.15 13.26
CA GLN A 68 -14.77 -5.51 13.79
C GLN A 68 -14.71 -5.37 15.31
N ILE A 69 -14.35 -6.43 16.04
CA ILE A 69 -14.23 -6.43 17.50
C ILE A 69 -13.22 -5.36 17.95
N ALA A 70 -12.05 -5.30 17.34
CA ALA A 70 -11.04 -4.30 17.67
C ALA A 70 -11.46 -2.86 17.29
N ALA A 71 -12.13 -2.69 16.15
CA ALA A 71 -12.64 -1.40 15.68
C ALA A 71 -13.72 -0.83 16.62
N GLU A 72 -14.59 -1.66 17.17
CA GLU A 72 -15.59 -1.28 18.18
C GLU A 72 -14.94 -0.79 19.48
N ARG A 73 -13.75 -1.30 19.79
CA ARG A 73 -12.92 -0.85 20.92
C ARG A 73 -12.09 0.41 20.63
N GLY A 74 -12.21 0.96 19.43
CA GLY A 74 -11.59 2.23 19.07
C GLY A 74 -10.26 2.11 18.33
N ASP A 75 -9.78 0.89 18.03
CA ASP A 75 -8.53 0.72 17.30
C ASP A 75 -8.62 1.28 15.87
N ALA A 76 -7.75 2.24 15.55
CA ALA A 76 -7.77 2.94 14.27
C ALA A 76 -7.27 2.05 13.12
N MET A 77 -6.29 1.16 13.38
CA MET A 77 -5.78 0.23 12.38
C MET A 77 -6.84 -0.83 12.06
N ALA A 78 -7.53 -1.37 13.07
CA ALA A 78 -8.64 -2.30 12.85
C ALA A 78 -9.77 -1.66 12.04
N ARG A 79 -10.12 -0.39 12.33
CA ARG A 79 -11.08 0.36 11.51
C ARG A 79 -10.63 0.46 10.06
N ASN A 80 -9.37 0.79 9.83
CA ASN A 80 -8.80 0.83 8.49
C ASN A 80 -8.85 -0.54 7.80
N MET A 81 -8.48 -1.62 8.50
CA MET A 81 -8.52 -2.97 7.94
C MET A 81 -9.95 -3.45 7.67
N LEU A 82 -10.90 -3.14 8.56
CA LEU A 82 -12.31 -3.42 8.32
C LEU A 82 -12.84 -2.66 7.10
N GLY A 83 -12.45 -1.38 6.94
CA GLY A 83 -12.74 -0.61 5.72
C GLY A 83 -12.22 -1.29 4.46
N ARG A 84 -11.01 -1.83 4.49
CA ARG A 84 -10.43 -2.60 3.36
C ARG A 84 -11.19 -3.91 3.10
N CYS A 85 -11.57 -4.63 4.14
CA CYS A 85 -12.42 -5.83 4.00
C CYS A 85 -13.73 -5.51 3.29
N LEU A 86 -14.37 -4.40 3.67
CA LEU A 86 -15.61 -3.93 3.06
C LEU A 86 -15.42 -3.43 1.61
N GLU A 87 -14.31 -2.75 1.33
CA GLU A 87 -13.98 -2.26 -0.02
C GLU A 87 -13.68 -3.38 -1.00
N GLN A 88 -12.93 -4.41 -0.56
CA GLN A 88 -12.46 -5.50 -1.40
C GLN A 88 -13.35 -6.75 -1.36
N GLY A 89 -14.33 -6.80 -0.46
CA GLY A 89 -15.16 -7.98 -0.25
C GLY A 89 -14.45 -9.12 0.48
N TRP A 90 -13.38 -8.84 1.22
CA TRP A 90 -12.69 -9.87 1.99
C TRP A 90 -13.55 -10.33 3.16
N GLY A 91 -13.88 -11.63 3.15
CA GLY A 91 -14.72 -12.25 4.18
C GLY A 91 -16.19 -11.85 4.13
N GLY A 92 -16.70 -11.30 3.02
CA GLY A 92 -18.11 -10.96 2.85
C GLY A 92 -18.39 -10.10 1.63
N LEU A 93 -19.57 -9.52 1.58
CA LEU A 93 -19.97 -8.65 0.47
C LEU A 93 -19.21 -7.32 0.49
N ILE A 94 -19.02 -6.75 -0.70
CA ILE A 94 -18.51 -5.38 -0.87
C ILE A 94 -19.55 -4.39 -0.35
N ASP A 95 -19.09 -3.45 0.49
CA ASP A 95 -19.88 -2.35 1.02
C ASP A 95 -19.02 -1.07 1.00
N LEU A 96 -19.07 -0.33 -0.10
CA LEU A 96 -18.28 0.88 -0.28
C LEU A 96 -18.69 2.03 0.67
N PRO A 97 -19.99 2.27 0.94
CA PRO A 97 -20.39 3.25 1.96
C PRO A 97 -19.89 2.88 3.37
N GLY A 98 -19.97 1.60 3.74
CA GLY A 98 -19.41 1.09 4.99
C GLY A 98 -17.89 1.28 5.06
N ALA A 99 -17.18 0.94 3.98
CA ALA A 99 -15.73 1.16 3.87
C ALA A 99 -15.35 2.63 4.08
N ALA A 100 -16.05 3.55 3.42
CA ALA A 100 -15.83 4.98 3.57
C ALA A 100 -16.05 5.46 5.01
N SER A 101 -17.08 4.96 5.69
CA SER A 101 -17.33 5.28 7.10
C SER A 101 -16.17 4.85 8.00
N HIS A 102 -15.67 3.63 7.83
CA HIS A 102 -14.56 3.10 8.61
C HIS A 102 -13.24 3.82 8.31
N PHE A 103 -12.91 4.11 7.05
CA PHE A 103 -11.74 4.90 6.69
C PHE A 103 -11.82 6.33 7.25
N ARG A 104 -12.99 6.97 7.21
CA ARG A 104 -13.21 8.29 7.81
C ARG A 104 -12.94 8.27 9.30
N MET A 105 -13.43 7.26 10.03
CA MET A 105 -13.17 7.13 11.46
C MET A 105 -11.69 6.88 11.77
N ALA A 106 -11.00 6.07 10.97
CA ALA A 106 -9.56 5.86 11.09
C ALA A 106 -8.76 7.14 10.82
N ALA A 107 -9.15 7.90 9.78
CA ALA A 107 -8.55 9.20 9.46
C ALA A 107 -8.77 10.24 10.57
N ALA A 108 -9.97 10.30 11.17
CA ALA A 108 -10.28 11.16 12.29
C ALA A 108 -9.47 10.81 13.55
N ALA A 109 -9.14 9.54 13.74
CA ALA A 109 -8.24 9.07 14.81
C ALA A 109 -6.75 9.36 14.52
N GLY A 110 -6.42 10.01 13.40
CA GLY A 110 -5.05 10.40 13.06
C GLY A 110 -4.25 9.36 12.26
N LEU A 111 -4.84 8.24 11.86
CA LEU A 111 -4.15 7.20 11.10
C LEU A 111 -3.95 7.65 9.64
N ASP A 112 -2.71 7.70 9.21
CA ASP A 112 -2.27 8.10 7.86
C ASP A 112 -2.83 7.17 6.75
N TRP A 113 -2.85 5.86 6.97
CA TRP A 113 -3.50 4.88 6.10
C TRP A 113 -5.01 5.11 5.97
N GLY A 114 -5.68 5.49 7.07
CA GLY A 114 -7.10 5.86 7.03
C GLY A 114 -7.35 7.11 6.20
N MET A 115 -6.50 8.13 6.34
CA MET A 115 -6.53 9.35 5.52
C MET A 115 -6.31 9.04 4.05
N TYR A 116 -5.30 8.22 3.72
CA TYR A 116 -5.00 7.80 2.35
C TYR A 116 -6.18 7.05 1.71
N ASN A 117 -6.73 6.05 2.39
CA ASN A 117 -7.82 5.24 1.85
C ASN A 117 -9.12 6.06 1.70
N PHE A 118 -9.46 6.90 2.70
CA PHE A 118 -10.63 7.75 2.60
C PHE A 118 -10.50 8.79 1.47
N ALA A 119 -9.32 9.40 1.34
CA ALA A 119 -9.01 10.31 0.24
C ALA A 119 -9.17 9.63 -1.13
N GLY A 120 -8.77 8.36 -1.27
CA GLY A 120 -8.95 7.59 -2.50
C GLY A 120 -10.42 7.41 -2.88
N LEU A 121 -11.29 7.14 -1.91
CA LEU A 121 -12.73 7.05 -2.15
C LEU A 121 -13.33 8.42 -2.52
N LEU A 122 -12.95 9.50 -1.85
CA LEU A 122 -13.37 10.86 -2.17
C LEU A 122 -12.91 11.29 -3.57
N ALA A 123 -11.66 11.01 -3.94
CA ALA A 123 -11.12 11.36 -5.24
C ALA A 123 -11.86 10.68 -6.40
N THR A 124 -12.37 9.47 -6.18
CA THR A 124 -13.03 8.67 -7.22
C THR A 124 -14.56 8.69 -7.14
N GLY A 125 -15.14 9.10 -6.01
CA GLY A 125 -16.58 9.04 -5.77
C GLY A 125 -17.10 7.64 -5.46
N ARG A 126 -16.23 6.73 -5.01
CA ARG A 126 -16.61 5.34 -4.69
C ARG A 126 -17.19 5.26 -3.27
N GLY A 127 -18.48 4.97 -3.16
CA GLY A 127 -19.18 4.85 -1.87
C GLY A 127 -19.40 6.18 -1.12
N VAL A 128 -18.92 7.29 -1.65
CA VAL A 128 -19.10 8.65 -1.15
C VAL A 128 -19.26 9.62 -2.30
N GLN A 129 -19.79 10.80 -2.03
CA GLN A 129 -19.78 11.89 -3.01
C GLN A 129 -18.32 12.26 -3.32
N ARG A 130 -18.02 12.42 -4.61
CA ARG A 130 -16.69 12.84 -5.08
C ARG A 130 -16.36 14.23 -4.56
N ASP A 131 -15.18 14.35 -3.93
CA ASP A 131 -14.66 15.61 -3.42
C ASP A 131 -13.13 15.63 -3.50
N GLN A 132 -12.60 16.24 -4.57
CA GLN A 132 -11.17 16.34 -4.82
C GLN A 132 -10.46 17.29 -3.85
N HIS A 133 -11.14 18.32 -3.36
CA HIS A 133 -10.53 19.25 -2.39
C HIS A 133 -10.32 18.57 -1.04
N GLN A 134 -11.32 17.83 -0.56
CA GLN A 134 -11.18 17.05 0.67
C GLN A 134 -10.15 15.93 0.51
N ALA A 135 -10.12 15.26 -0.66
CA ALA A 135 -9.12 14.22 -0.96
C ALA A 135 -7.70 14.80 -0.88
N MET A 136 -7.44 15.94 -1.52
CA MET A 136 -6.14 16.62 -1.47
C MET A 136 -5.73 16.98 -0.04
N ALA A 137 -6.64 17.52 0.76
CA ALA A 137 -6.37 17.90 2.15
C ALA A 137 -5.96 16.66 2.99
N LEU A 138 -6.63 15.53 2.80
CA LEU A 138 -6.31 14.27 3.49
C LEU A 138 -4.99 13.66 3.02
N TYR A 139 -4.73 13.64 1.70
CA TYR A 139 -3.44 13.19 1.17
C TYR A 139 -2.29 14.05 1.71
N LEU A 140 -2.45 15.38 1.73
CA LEU A 140 -1.44 16.28 2.27
C LEU A 140 -1.16 16.01 3.75
N ARG A 141 -2.21 15.82 4.55
CA ARG A 141 -2.07 15.49 5.97
C ARG A 141 -1.37 14.14 6.18
N ALA A 142 -1.75 13.09 5.44
CA ALA A 142 -1.07 11.81 5.49
C ALA A 142 0.39 11.90 5.05
N ALA A 143 0.69 12.67 3.98
CA ALA A 143 2.04 12.92 3.50
C ALA A 143 2.92 13.63 4.54
N GLN A 144 2.36 14.59 5.29
CA GLN A 144 3.05 15.25 6.40
C GLN A 144 3.39 14.31 7.56
N LEU A 145 2.57 13.26 7.76
CA LEU A 145 2.85 12.18 8.72
C LEU A 145 3.87 11.15 8.23
N GLY A 146 4.37 11.29 7.00
CA GLY A 146 5.37 10.38 6.43
C GLY A 146 4.81 9.32 5.49
N HIS A 147 3.50 9.34 5.16
CA HIS A 147 2.88 8.34 4.29
C HIS A 147 3.35 8.48 2.83
N ALA A 148 4.28 7.64 2.40
CA ALA A 148 4.98 7.73 1.12
C ALA A 148 4.04 7.76 -0.11
N LYS A 149 3.01 6.90 -0.13
CA LYS A 149 2.02 6.87 -1.24
C LYS A 149 1.23 8.17 -1.34
N SER A 150 0.91 8.80 -0.20
CA SER A 150 0.24 10.10 -0.19
C SER A 150 1.15 11.21 -0.70
N MET A 151 2.45 11.17 -0.42
CA MET A 151 3.42 12.11 -0.98
C MET A 151 3.43 12.08 -2.50
N ASN A 152 3.42 10.87 -3.12
CA ASN A 152 3.31 10.74 -4.57
C ASN A 152 2.02 11.33 -5.12
N LEU A 153 0.88 11.08 -4.45
CA LEU A 153 -0.40 11.65 -4.89
C LEU A 153 -0.45 13.18 -4.74
N VAL A 154 0.11 13.74 -3.67
CA VAL A 154 0.25 15.20 -3.52
C VAL A 154 1.09 15.78 -4.65
N GLY A 155 2.22 15.14 -5.00
CA GLY A 155 3.02 15.51 -6.16
C GLY A 155 2.19 15.57 -7.44
N ARG A 156 1.38 14.55 -7.70
CA ARG A 156 0.51 14.48 -8.87
C ARG A 156 -0.57 15.57 -8.89
N TYR A 157 -1.15 15.91 -7.74
CA TYR A 157 -2.11 17.02 -7.66
C TYR A 157 -1.50 18.36 -8.06
N TYR A 158 -0.23 18.62 -7.68
CA TYR A 158 0.48 19.82 -8.11
C TYR A 158 0.94 19.74 -9.57
N GLU A 159 1.30 18.57 -10.08
CA GLU A 159 1.71 18.42 -11.49
C GLU A 159 0.52 18.64 -12.44
N GLU A 160 -0.63 18.01 -12.15
CA GLU A 160 -1.82 18.05 -12.97
C GLU A 160 -2.73 19.28 -12.68
N GLY A 161 -2.45 20.05 -11.64
CA GLY A 161 -3.30 21.20 -11.24
C GLY A 161 -4.67 20.76 -10.70
N ILE A 162 -4.76 19.61 -10.01
CA ILE A 162 -6.01 19.11 -9.44
C ILE A 162 -6.29 19.88 -8.15
N THR A 163 -7.27 20.78 -8.15
CA THR A 163 -7.69 21.63 -7.01
C THR A 163 -6.67 22.65 -6.50
N VAL A 164 -5.49 22.70 -7.07
CA VAL A 164 -4.41 23.64 -6.79
C VAL A 164 -3.84 24.18 -8.10
N GLU A 165 -3.18 25.34 -8.08
CA GLU A 165 -2.43 25.80 -9.25
C GLU A 165 -1.28 24.84 -9.55
N PRO A 166 -1.03 24.47 -10.83
CA PRO A 166 0.06 23.61 -11.20
C PRO A 166 1.41 24.20 -10.77
N ASP A 167 2.22 23.38 -10.09
CA ASP A 167 3.57 23.77 -9.69
C ASP A 167 4.52 22.54 -9.80
N SER A 168 5.29 22.52 -10.88
CA SER A 168 6.24 21.44 -11.16
C SER A 168 7.39 21.36 -10.15
N LYS A 169 7.75 22.47 -9.48
CA LYS A 169 8.79 22.45 -8.44
C LYS A 169 8.28 21.80 -7.16
N VAL A 170 7.05 22.15 -6.78
CA VAL A 170 6.38 21.52 -5.63
C VAL A 170 6.11 20.06 -5.91
N ALA A 171 5.62 19.71 -7.10
CA ALA A 171 5.40 18.33 -7.52
C ALA A 171 6.70 17.50 -7.41
N PHE A 172 7.80 18.00 -7.96
CA PHE A 172 9.12 17.39 -7.90
C PHE A 172 9.59 17.14 -6.45
N ALA A 173 9.43 18.13 -5.57
CA ALA A 173 9.81 17.99 -4.17
C ALA A 173 9.02 16.88 -3.45
N TRP A 174 7.71 16.73 -3.75
CA TRP A 174 6.89 15.68 -3.18
C TRP A 174 7.23 14.30 -3.77
N TYR A 175 7.50 14.19 -5.07
CA TYR A 175 7.95 12.95 -5.69
C TYR A 175 9.28 12.47 -5.10
N ARG A 176 10.23 13.39 -4.89
CA ARG A 176 11.52 13.07 -4.23
C ARG A 176 11.31 12.52 -2.83
N ARG A 177 10.50 13.17 -2.01
CA ARG A 177 10.17 12.69 -0.66
C ARG A 177 9.48 11.32 -0.68
N SER A 178 8.59 11.09 -1.63
CA SER A 178 7.92 9.80 -1.80
C SER A 178 8.92 8.69 -2.20
N ALA A 179 9.81 8.99 -3.13
CA ALA A 179 10.85 8.07 -3.60
C ALA A 179 11.84 7.69 -2.48
N GLU A 180 12.31 8.69 -1.73
CA GLU A 180 13.21 8.51 -0.58
C GLU A 180 12.54 7.71 0.55
N ALA A 181 11.22 7.84 0.71
CA ALA A 181 10.42 7.05 1.64
C ALA A 181 10.07 5.63 1.10
N GLY A 182 10.60 5.23 -0.07
CA GLY A 182 10.52 3.87 -0.61
C GLY A 182 9.24 3.55 -1.39
N ASP A 183 8.42 4.54 -1.76
CA ASP A 183 7.26 4.27 -2.62
C ASP A 183 7.68 4.12 -4.09
N PHE A 184 7.50 2.93 -4.65
CA PHE A 184 7.89 2.63 -6.03
C PHE A 184 7.17 3.50 -7.07
N ARG A 185 5.96 3.99 -6.79
CA ARG A 185 5.27 4.95 -7.67
C ARG A 185 5.91 6.33 -7.61
N GLY A 186 6.30 6.76 -6.40
CA GLY A 186 7.06 8.00 -6.20
C GLY A 186 8.42 7.95 -6.87
N GLN A 187 9.12 6.82 -6.80
CA GLN A 187 10.39 6.58 -7.51
C GLN A 187 10.21 6.68 -9.02
N PHE A 188 9.16 6.09 -9.58
CA PHE A 188 8.85 6.17 -10.99
C PHE A 188 8.46 7.59 -11.43
N SER A 189 7.62 8.28 -10.65
CA SER A 189 7.24 9.67 -10.93
C SER A 189 8.44 10.63 -10.88
N LEU A 190 9.32 10.46 -9.89
CA LEU A 190 10.57 11.21 -9.79
C LEU A 190 11.46 10.96 -11.01
N ALA A 191 11.64 9.71 -11.39
CA ALA A 191 12.44 9.32 -12.56
C ALA A 191 11.93 9.93 -13.85
N ALA A 192 10.59 9.99 -14.04
CA ALA A 192 10.00 10.63 -15.21
C ALA A 192 10.34 12.13 -15.28
N VAL A 193 10.29 12.85 -14.16
CA VAL A 193 10.64 14.28 -14.09
C VAL A 193 12.15 14.48 -14.33
N LEU A 194 13.00 13.60 -13.76
CA LEU A 194 14.46 13.66 -13.96
C LEU A 194 14.83 13.40 -15.43
N ALA A 195 14.21 12.40 -16.06
CA ALA A 195 14.40 12.11 -17.49
C ALA A 195 14.04 13.30 -18.36
N ALA A 196 12.90 13.95 -18.09
CA ALA A 196 12.50 15.17 -18.81
C ALA A 196 13.47 16.34 -18.64
N LYS A 197 14.25 16.38 -17.55
CA LYS A 197 15.32 17.35 -17.31
C LYS A 197 16.68 16.94 -17.92
N GLY A 198 16.80 15.74 -18.47
CA GLY A 198 18.05 15.17 -18.96
C GLY A 198 18.96 14.58 -17.87
N GLU A 199 18.47 14.45 -16.63
CA GLU A 199 19.18 13.86 -15.50
C GLU A 199 19.07 12.33 -15.55
N VAL A 200 19.59 11.71 -16.64
CA VAL A 200 19.35 10.31 -17.02
C VAL A 200 19.92 9.33 -15.99
N ASP A 201 21.11 9.60 -15.43
CA ASP A 201 21.74 8.70 -14.47
C ASP A 201 20.87 8.52 -13.22
N GLU A 202 20.36 9.63 -12.67
CA GLU A 202 19.49 9.59 -11.50
C GLU A 202 18.13 8.99 -11.85
N ALA A 203 17.59 9.26 -13.06
CA ALA A 203 16.34 8.66 -13.51
C ALA A 203 16.43 7.13 -13.61
N VAL A 204 17.51 6.60 -14.20
CA VAL A 204 17.77 5.14 -14.28
C VAL A 204 17.85 4.54 -12.87
N HIS A 205 18.62 5.16 -11.98
CA HIS A 205 18.71 4.69 -10.59
C HIS A 205 17.32 4.54 -9.92
N TRP A 206 16.45 5.56 -10.02
CA TRP A 206 15.12 5.50 -9.41
C TRP A 206 14.20 4.50 -10.10
N LEU A 207 14.32 4.28 -11.41
CA LEU A 207 13.58 3.23 -12.11
C LEU A 207 13.99 1.83 -11.68
N GLU A 208 15.29 1.58 -11.41
CA GLU A 208 15.78 0.32 -10.86
C GLU A 208 15.23 0.07 -9.44
N GLN A 209 15.19 1.11 -8.60
CA GLN A 209 14.57 1.02 -7.27
C GLN A 209 13.06 0.72 -7.38
N ALA A 210 12.36 1.39 -8.30
CA ALA A 210 10.92 1.16 -8.54
C ALA A 210 10.64 -0.26 -9.06
N LEU A 211 11.53 -0.81 -9.89
CA LEU A 211 11.46 -2.21 -10.34
C LEU A 211 11.58 -3.19 -9.16
N ALA A 212 12.54 -2.96 -8.28
CA ALA A 212 12.81 -3.84 -7.14
C ALA A 212 11.63 -3.88 -6.15
N GLY A 213 10.98 -2.73 -5.87
CA GLY A 213 9.85 -2.60 -4.95
C GLY A 213 8.47 -2.77 -5.59
N GLY A 214 8.39 -2.76 -6.92
CA GLY A 214 7.14 -2.69 -7.66
C GLY A 214 6.29 -3.96 -7.57
N ASN A 215 4.98 -3.80 -7.35
CA ASN A 215 4.04 -4.91 -7.45
C ASN A 215 3.61 -5.16 -8.91
N LEU A 216 3.00 -6.31 -9.18
CA LEU A 216 2.58 -6.73 -10.52
C LEU A 216 1.76 -5.68 -11.28
N ASN A 217 0.77 -5.06 -10.62
CA ASN A 217 -0.09 -4.05 -11.27
C ASN A 217 0.70 -2.80 -11.68
N PHE A 218 1.68 -2.40 -10.88
CA PHE A 218 2.57 -1.30 -11.21
C PHE A 218 3.48 -1.66 -12.40
N LEU A 219 4.08 -2.85 -12.39
CA LEU A 219 4.94 -3.32 -13.49
C LEU A 219 4.16 -3.40 -14.81
N ARG A 220 2.94 -3.95 -14.79
CA ARG A 220 2.04 -3.98 -15.96
C ARG A 220 1.74 -2.57 -16.51
N ALA A 221 1.49 -1.61 -15.62
CA ALA A 221 1.17 -0.23 -16.01
C ALA A 221 2.38 0.54 -16.56
N SER A 222 3.59 0.22 -16.07
CA SER A 222 4.80 1.02 -16.36
C SER A 222 5.62 0.50 -17.56
N ARG A 223 5.57 -0.82 -17.82
CA ARG A 223 6.44 -1.47 -18.84
C ARG A 223 6.31 -0.90 -20.24
N ALA A 224 5.09 -0.54 -20.67
CA ALA A 224 4.84 0.00 -22.01
C ALA A 224 5.41 1.42 -22.15
N SER A 225 5.24 2.29 -21.17
CA SER A 225 5.79 3.64 -21.21
C SER A 225 7.33 3.66 -21.22
N LEU A 226 7.96 2.68 -20.57
CA LEU A 226 9.42 2.52 -20.64
C LEU A 226 9.86 2.04 -22.04
N ALA A 227 9.11 1.13 -22.67
CA ALA A 227 9.42 0.66 -24.02
C ALA A 227 9.35 1.78 -25.08
N GLU A 228 8.50 2.79 -24.85
CA GLU A 228 8.32 3.96 -25.72
C GLU A 228 9.24 5.14 -25.33
N ALA A 229 10.09 4.99 -24.32
CA ALA A 229 10.98 6.07 -23.88
C ALA A 229 11.97 6.47 -24.97
N ALA A 230 12.13 7.79 -25.18
CA ALA A 230 13.06 8.33 -26.17
C ALA A 230 14.55 8.15 -25.79
N GLU A 231 14.82 8.08 -24.47
CA GLU A 231 16.18 7.87 -23.95
C GLU A 231 16.52 6.37 -23.94
N PRO A 232 17.55 5.94 -24.69
CA PRO A 232 17.86 4.51 -24.86
C PRO A 232 18.13 3.75 -23.54
N ARG A 233 18.75 4.41 -22.56
CA ARG A 233 19.06 3.80 -21.27
C ARG A 233 17.80 3.55 -20.44
N ILE A 234 16.82 4.44 -20.54
CA ILE A 234 15.51 4.28 -19.90
C ILE A 234 14.70 3.23 -20.64
N GLN A 235 14.72 3.27 -21.98
CA GLN A 235 14.05 2.28 -22.82
C GLN A 235 14.56 0.86 -22.55
N ALA A 236 15.86 0.69 -22.30
CA ALA A 236 16.46 -0.60 -21.96
C ALA A 236 15.89 -1.21 -20.67
N LEU A 237 15.37 -0.39 -19.75
CA LEU A 237 14.73 -0.88 -18.54
C LEU A 237 13.35 -1.50 -18.78
N ALA A 238 12.74 -1.33 -19.95
CA ALA A 238 11.47 -1.99 -20.26
C ALA A 238 11.58 -3.51 -20.15
N LEU A 239 12.65 -4.12 -20.66
CA LEU A 239 12.87 -5.57 -20.63
C LEU A 239 12.85 -6.12 -19.19
N PRO A 240 13.61 -5.61 -18.22
CA PRO A 240 13.53 -6.03 -16.83
C PRO A 240 12.10 -5.92 -16.22
N TYR A 241 11.34 -4.86 -16.57
CA TYR A 241 9.96 -4.71 -16.10
C TYR A 241 9.02 -5.76 -16.69
N TYR A 242 9.14 -6.09 -17.98
CA TYR A 242 8.40 -7.18 -18.61
C TYR A 242 8.76 -8.54 -18.00
N GLN A 243 10.06 -8.80 -17.79
CA GLN A 243 10.55 -10.03 -17.17
C GLN A 243 9.99 -10.19 -15.75
N ARG A 244 10.09 -9.15 -14.94
CA ARG A 244 9.58 -9.19 -13.56
C ARG A 244 8.05 -9.35 -13.51
N ALA A 245 7.31 -8.72 -14.43
CA ALA A 245 5.88 -8.93 -14.55
C ALA A 245 5.53 -10.38 -14.93
N ALA A 246 6.28 -11.00 -15.86
CA ALA A 246 6.10 -12.39 -16.26
C ALA A 246 6.43 -13.41 -15.14
N GLU A 247 7.37 -13.07 -14.24
CA GLU A 247 7.69 -13.88 -13.05
C GLU A 247 6.57 -13.86 -12.01
N LEU A 248 5.96 -12.69 -11.79
CA LEU A 248 4.96 -12.46 -10.73
C LEU A 248 3.52 -12.72 -11.20
N GLY A 249 3.30 -12.69 -12.51
CA GLY A 249 1.98 -12.71 -13.12
C GLY A 249 1.58 -14.07 -13.70
N ASP A 250 0.68 -14.00 -14.66
CA ASP A 250 0.07 -15.15 -15.33
C ASP A 250 0.57 -15.32 -16.79
N ASP A 251 -0.11 -16.18 -17.55
CA ASP A 251 0.26 -16.45 -18.94
C ASP A 251 0.19 -15.19 -19.81
N SER A 252 -0.71 -14.27 -19.53
CA SER A 252 -0.81 -13.01 -20.29
C SER A 252 0.43 -12.11 -20.13
N ASP A 253 1.10 -12.16 -18.98
CA ASP A 253 2.36 -11.42 -18.78
C ASP A 253 3.52 -12.09 -19.50
N ARG A 254 3.53 -13.42 -19.57
CA ARG A 254 4.52 -14.19 -20.34
C ARG A 254 4.36 -13.96 -21.85
N GLU A 255 3.12 -13.92 -22.35
CA GLU A 255 2.82 -13.56 -23.73
C GLU A 255 3.27 -12.13 -24.05
N ALA A 256 2.96 -11.16 -23.18
CA ALA A 256 3.39 -9.78 -23.36
C ALA A 256 4.93 -9.61 -23.39
N LEU A 257 5.66 -10.40 -22.60
CA LEU A 257 7.13 -10.44 -22.68
C LEU A 257 7.61 -10.98 -24.03
N GLN A 258 7.00 -12.06 -24.54
CA GLN A 258 7.36 -12.65 -25.84
C GLN A 258 7.09 -11.66 -26.98
N GLU A 259 5.94 -10.99 -26.98
CA GLU A 259 5.61 -9.95 -27.96
C GLU A 259 6.63 -8.80 -27.94
N TYR A 260 6.98 -8.32 -26.75
CA TYR A 260 8.00 -7.29 -26.59
C TYR A 260 9.35 -7.71 -27.20
N LEU A 261 9.81 -8.94 -26.92
CA LEU A 261 11.07 -9.45 -27.46
C LEU A 261 11.05 -9.58 -29.00
N LEU A 262 9.93 -9.98 -29.60
CA LEU A 262 9.77 -10.06 -31.04
C LEU A 262 9.84 -8.68 -31.74
N ILE A 263 9.36 -7.64 -31.06
CA ILE A 263 9.40 -6.26 -31.57
C ILE A 263 10.80 -5.66 -31.39
N ALA A 264 11.43 -5.86 -30.25
CA ALA A 264 12.74 -5.32 -29.92
C ALA A 264 13.90 -5.92 -30.76
N HIS A 265 13.69 -7.08 -31.40
CA HIS A 265 14.67 -7.71 -32.30
C HIS A 265 14.45 -7.40 -33.79
N ARG A 266 13.49 -6.52 -34.13
CA ARG A 266 13.25 -6.01 -35.50
C ARG A 266 13.91 -4.64 -35.71
#